data_c8ff09b5bd86c5e5607fd0e93be82089
#
_entry.id   c8ff09b5bd86c5e5607fd0e93be82089
#
_cell.length_a   1.000
_cell.length_b   1.000
_cell.length_c   1.000
_cell.angle_alpha   90.00
_cell.angle_beta   90.00
_cell.angle_gamma   90.00
#
_symmetry.space_group_name_H-M   'P 1'
#
loop_
_entity.id
_entity.type
_entity.pdbx_description
1 polymer ?
#
loop_
_entity_poly.entity_id
_entity_poly.type
_entity_poly.pdbx_seq_one_letter_code
_entity_poly.pdbx_strand_id
1 'polypeptide(L)'
;MKYILIVGDGMADERQPSLGNKTPLEAANIPNIQRMAKQGIVCHTQNCPPDFACGSDIAHLSILGCDPYKYFTGRGPMEAAAMGIEVEPTDSVFRCNLLSMEDREGELDEKGFVSFNAGSIEGQDALDAVAQLTADPEVAAYLKANDMEIRTTPTFRQYLIHHHGDFKGLYFEPNWEGTPGPCKQVFPRGDEAKAAPYIGF
;
A
#
# COMPACT_ATOMS: atom_id res chain seq x y z
N MET A 1 5.91 -20.99 27.61
CA MET A 1 4.54 -20.84 27.08
C MET A 1 4.64 -20.45 25.62
N LYS A 2 3.81 -20.99 24.73
CA LYS A 2 3.80 -20.65 23.30
C LYS A 2 2.50 -19.95 22.97
N TYR A 3 2.57 -18.86 22.20
CA TYR A 3 1.42 -18.12 21.71
C TYR A 3 1.35 -18.29 20.20
N ILE A 4 0.14 -18.44 19.67
CA ILE A 4 -0.14 -18.54 18.24
C ILE A 4 -1.22 -17.50 17.94
N LEU A 5 -0.90 -16.55 17.07
CA LEU A 5 -1.83 -15.59 16.52
C LEU A 5 -2.21 -16.04 15.10
N ILE A 6 -3.51 -16.26 14.89
CA ILE A 6 -4.05 -16.58 13.57
C ILE A 6 -4.94 -15.42 13.17
N VAL A 7 -4.59 -14.72 12.08
CA VAL A 7 -5.36 -13.62 11.54
C VAL A 7 -6.14 -14.14 10.34
N GLY A 8 -7.46 -14.18 10.47
CA GLY A 8 -8.37 -14.47 9.36
C GLY A 8 -8.73 -13.19 8.63
N ASP A 9 -7.78 -12.67 7.86
CA ASP A 9 -7.99 -11.44 7.10
C ASP A 9 -9.10 -11.61 6.06
N GLY A 10 -10.02 -10.63 5.98
CA GLY A 10 -11.13 -10.67 5.03
C GLY A 10 -12.24 -11.69 5.34
N MET A 11 -12.28 -12.28 6.54
CA MET A 11 -13.32 -13.26 6.90
C MET A 11 -14.67 -12.63 7.22
N ALA A 12 -14.70 -11.38 7.65
CA ALA A 12 -15.93 -10.66 7.97
C ALA A 12 -16.57 -10.08 6.70
N ASP A 13 -17.87 -10.26 6.57
CA ASP A 13 -18.65 -9.71 5.46
C ASP A 13 -20.12 -9.57 5.89
N GLU A 14 -20.89 -8.86 5.07
CA GLU A 14 -22.33 -8.71 5.26
C GLU A 14 -23.10 -9.97 4.88
N ARG A 15 -24.38 -9.99 5.28
CA ARG A 15 -25.29 -11.09 4.93
C ARG A 15 -25.60 -11.10 3.45
N GLN A 16 -25.41 -12.24 2.80
CA GLN A 16 -25.58 -12.41 1.37
C GLN A 16 -26.91 -13.12 1.05
N PRO A 17 -27.77 -12.58 0.20
CA PRO A 17 -29.00 -13.26 -0.25
C PRO A 17 -28.71 -14.60 -0.89
N SER A 18 -27.64 -14.73 -1.64
CA SER A 18 -27.20 -15.98 -2.29
C SER A 18 -26.82 -17.10 -1.31
N LEU A 19 -26.51 -16.75 -0.05
CA LEU A 19 -26.19 -17.68 1.03
C LEU A 19 -27.37 -17.90 1.98
N GLY A 20 -28.60 -17.60 1.57
CA GLY A 20 -29.76 -17.70 2.41
C GLY A 20 -29.77 -16.66 3.54
N ASN A 21 -29.32 -15.45 3.25
CA ASN A 21 -29.20 -14.32 4.17
C ASN A 21 -28.27 -14.60 5.37
N LYS A 22 -27.21 -15.37 5.12
CA LYS A 22 -26.13 -15.62 6.08
C LYS A 22 -24.88 -14.85 5.67
N THR A 23 -24.00 -14.57 6.65
CA THR A 23 -22.64 -14.13 6.33
C THR A 23 -21.86 -15.31 5.74
N PRO A 24 -20.78 -15.07 4.97
CA PRO A 24 -19.90 -16.15 4.50
C PRO A 24 -19.40 -17.04 5.65
N LEU A 25 -19.06 -16.45 6.78
CA LEU A 25 -18.61 -17.17 7.97
C LEU A 25 -19.70 -18.05 8.58
N GLU A 26 -20.97 -17.59 8.62
CA GLU A 26 -22.11 -18.41 9.06
C GLU A 26 -22.43 -19.55 8.08
N ALA A 27 -22.16 -19.38 6.79
CA ALA A 27 -22.41 -20.39 5.77
C ALA A 27 -21.27 -21.41 5.63
N ALA A 28 -20.05 -21.03 6.03
CA ALA A 28 -18.87 -21.88 5.89
C ALA A 28 -18.88 -23.07 6.85
N ASN A 29 -18.27 -24.18 6.42
CA ASN A 29 -18.04 -25.35 7.27
C ASN A 29 -16.77 -25.14 8.11
N ILE A 30 -16.93 -24.60 9.32
CA ILE A 30 -15.85 -24.16 10.23
C ILE A 30 -15.90 -24.83 11.61
N PRO A 31 -15.96 -26.17 11.72
CA PRO A 31 -16.18 -26.85 12.99
C PRO A 31 -15.08 -26.57 14.02
N ASN A 32 -13.84 -26.38 13.59
CA ASN A 32 -12.72 -26.09 14.48
C ASN A 32 -12.82 -24.69 15.08
N ILE A 33 -13.13 -23.68 14.27
CA ILE A 33 -13.33 -22.31 14.75
C ILE A 33 -14.52 -22.26 15.72
N GLN A 34 -15.62 -22.93 15.39
CA GLN A 34 -16.79 -23.04 16.28
C GLN A 34 -16.46 -23.71 17.60
N ARG A 35 -15.65 -24.77 17.58
CA ARG A 35 -15.18 -25.42 18.81
C ARG A 35 -14.32 -24.48 19.66
N MET A 36 -13.39 -23.78 19.04
CA MET A 36 -12.52 -22.81 19.73
C MET A 36 -13.34 -21.67 20.34
N ALA A 37 -14.31 -21.13 19.60
CA ALA A 37 -15.20 -20.08 20.09
C ALA A 37 -16.03 -20.52 21.31
N LYS A 38 -16.48 -21.78 21.33
CA LYS A 38 -17.22 -22.35 22.49
C LYS A 38 -16.34 -22.57 23.72
N GLN A 39 -15.05 -22.76 23.55
CA GLN A 39 -14.10 -23.05 24.62
C GLN A 39 -13.30 -21.83 25.08
N GLY A 40 -13.30 -20.76 24.27
CA GLY A 40 -12.55 -19.55 24.49
C GLY A 40 -13.44 -18.36 24.85
N ILE A 41 -12.84 -17.19 24.73
CA ILE A 41 -13.50 -15.89 24.87
C ILE A 41 -13.66 -15.29 23.47
N VAL A 42 -14.88 -14.87 23.14
CA VAL A 42 -15.16 -14.13 21.89
C VAL A 42 -15.50 -12.70 22.26
N CYS A 43 -14.81 -11.75 21.63
CA CYS A 43 -15.03 -10.33 21.85
C CYS A 43 -14.86 -9.54 20.54
N HIS A 44 -15.32 -8.31 20.55
CA HIS A 44 -15.06 -7.34 19.50
C HIS A 44 -13.93 -6.41 19.95
N THR A 45 -13.00 -6.15 19.03
CA THR A 45 -11.92 -5.19 19.24
C THR A 45 -11.93 -4.16 18.12
N GLN A 46 -11.64 -2.92 18.45
CA GLN A 46 -11.45 -1.87 17.45
C GLN A 46 -9.97 -1.78 17.11
N ASN A 47 -9.61 -2.39 15.98
CA ASN A 47 -8.21 -2.46 15.56
C ASN A 47 -7.76 -1.26 14.71
N CYS A 48 -8.71 -0.53 14.12
CA CYS A 48 -8.44 0.70 13.40
C CYS A 48 -8.95 1.88 14.23
N PRO A 49 -8.08 2.76 14.75
CA PRO A 49 -8.51 3.97 15.43
C PRO A 49 -9.31 4.88 14.49
N PRO A 50 -10.26 5.71 14.99
CA PRO A 50 -11.17 6.48 14.16
C PRO A 50 -10.51 7.48 13.21
N ASP A 51 -9.34 7.99 13.57
CA ASP A 51 -8.62 9.01 12.80
C ASP A 51 -7.76 8.41 11.67
N PHE A 52 -7.73 7.09 11.57
CA PHE A 52 -6.98 6.40 10.51
C PHE A 52 -7.93 5.79 9.48
N ALA A 53 -7.53 5.80 8.22
CA ALA A 53 -8.17 4.96 7.23
C ALA A 53 -7.98 3.49 7.62
N CYS A 54 -9.06 2.71 7.57
CA CYS A 54 -9.00 1.29 7.88
C CYS A 54 -8.14 0.55 6.86
N GLY A 55 -7.11 -0.14 7.35
CA GLY A 55 -6.19 -0.93 6.54
C GLY A 55 -5.52 -2.01 7.38
N SER A 56 -5.03 -3.05 6.72
CA SER A 56 -4.36 -4.18 7.39
C SER A 56 -3.12 -3.74 8.15
N ASP A 57 -2.42 -2.72 7.67
CA ASP A 57 -1.25 -2.12 8.29
C ASP A 57 -1.56 -1.56 9.69
N ILE A 58 -2.57 -0.71 9.79
CA ILE A 58 -3.04 -0.14 11.07
C ILE A 58 -3.58 -1.23 11.97
N ALA A 59 -4.44 -2.12 11.42
CA ALA A 59 -5.05 -3.19 12.20
C ALA A 59 -4.01 -4.15 12.79
N HIS A 60 -2.98 -4.53 12.03
CA HIS A 60 -1.92 -5.41 12.52
C HIS A 60 -1.07 -4.76 13.60
N LEU A 61 -0.74 -3.46 13.51
CA LEU A 61 -0.08 -2.75 14.59
C LEU A 61 -0.88 -2.86 15.89
N SER A 62 -2.18 -2.56 15.82
CA SER A 62 -3.07 -2.64 16.99
C SER A 62 -3.18 -4.06 17.55
N ILE A 63 -3.35 -5.08 16.71
CA ILE A 63 -3.43 -6.49 17.10
C ILE A 63 -2.15 -6.94 17.81
N LEU A 64 -0.99 -6.47 17.35
CA LEU A 64 0.31 -6.78 17.95
C LEU A 64 0.64 -5.94 19.19
N GLY A 65 -0.27 -5.04 19.60
CA GLY A 65 -0.09 -4.19 20.77
C GLY A 65 0.80 -2.98 20.54
N CYS A 66 1.05 -2.63 19.27
CA CYS A 66 1.76 -1.44 18.87
C CYS A 66 0.77 -0.30 18.66
N ASP A 67 0.92 0.80 19.37
CA ASP A 67 0.05 1.97 19.25
C ASP A 67 0.22 2.63 17.86
N PRO A 68 -0.81 2.63 16.99
CA PRO A 68 -0.72 3.23 15.67
C PRO A 68 -0.40 4.73 15.70
N TYR A 69 -0.89 5.47 16.69
CA TYR A 69 -0.60 6.90 16.84
C TYR A 69 0.88 7.20 17.06
N LYS A 70 1.60 6.22 17.61
CA LYS A 70 3.02 6.36 17.91
C LYS A 70 3.93 5.77 16.84
N TYR A 71 3.52 4.66 16.24
CA TYR A 71 4.43 3.85 15.42
C TYR A 71 4.08 3.82 13.93
N PHE A 72 2.87 4.24 13.55
CA PHE A 72 2.52 4.24 12.14
C PHE A 72 3.11 5.45 11.42
N THR A 73 3.98 5.18 10.47
CA THR A 73 4.64 6.19 9.63
C THR A 73 4.26 6.09 8.15
N GLY A 74 3.31 5.21 7.82
CA GLY A 74 2.89 4.90 6.47
C GLY A 74 3.23 3.47 6.06
N ARG A 75 2.62 2.99 4.98
CA ARG A 75 2.86 1.63 4.46
C ARG A 75 4.23 1.49 3.82
N GLY A 76 4.73 2.53 3.18
CA GLY A 76 6.02 2.50 2.49
C GLY A 76 7.16 2.01 3.38
N PRO A 77 7.44 2.68 4.51
CA PRO A 77 8.52 2.28 5.42
C PRO A 77 8.33 0.86 5.98
N MET A 78 7.10 0.48 6.34
CA MET A 78 6.82 -0.83 6.92
C MET A 78 7.02 -1.97 5.91
N GLU A 79 6.55 -1.78 4.68
CA GLU A 79 6.71 -2.77 3.61
C GLU A 79 8.17 -2.85 3.15
N ALA A 80 8.89 -1.73 3.05
CA ALA A 80 10.30 -1.71 2.74
C ALA A 80 11.12 -2.49 3.78
N ALA A 81 10.86 -2.26 5.06
CA ALA A 81 11.50 -3.00 6.16
C ALA A 81 11.19 -4.51 6.08
N ALA A 82 9.96 -4.89 5.76
CA ALA A 82 9.57 -6.30 5.58
C ALA A 82 10.28 -6.97 4.39
N MET A 83 10.64 -6.20 3.37
CA MET A 83 11.43 -6.66 2.21
C MET A 83 12.95 -6.66 2.47
N GLY A 84 13.38 -6.26 3.67
CA GLY A 84 14.81 -6.15 4.01
C GLY A 84 15.51 -4.96 3.35
N ILE A 85 14.74 -3.96 2.91
CA ILE A 85 15.29 -2.71 2.36
C ILE A 85 15.71 -1.84 3.55
N GLU A 86 16.99 -1.58 3.64
CA GLU A 86 17.54 -0.69 4.67
C GLU A 86 17.26 0.76 4.30
N VAL A 87 16.73 1.50 5.27
CA VAL A 87 16.42 2.93 5.17
C VAL A 87 16.90 3.64 6.42
N GLU A 88 17.36 4.86 6.28
CA GLU A 88 17.78 5.68 7.41
C GLU A 88 16.56 6.30 8.12
N PRO A 89 16.65 6.59 9.42
CA PRO A 89 15.54 7.20 10.16
C PRO A 89 15.07 8.56 9.63
N THR A 90 15.88 9.20 8.81
CA THR A 90 15.61 10.50 8.18
C THR A 90 15.06 10.38 6.76
N ASP A 91 14.99 9.16 6.23
CA ASP A 91 14.50 8.93 4.88
C ASP A 91 12.98 8.92 4.83
N SER A 92 12.44 9.43 3.74
CA SER A 92 11.03 9.30 3.39
C SER A 92 10.86 8.17 2.38
N VAL A 93 9.95 7.25 2.65
CA VAL A 93 9.74 6.06 1.82
C VAL A 93 8.32 6.02 1.28
N PHE A 94 8.19 5.98 -0.03
CA PHE A 94 6.90 5.90 -0.72
C PHE A 94 6.77 4.60 -1.49
N ARG A 95 5.57 4.06 -1.52
CA ARG A 95 5.25 2.98 -2.46
C ARG A 95 5.15 3.54 -3.86
N CYS A 96 5.83 2.91 -4.80
CA CYS A 96 5.80 3.22 -6.22
C CYS A 96 5.34 1.97 -6.97
N ASN A 97 4.10 1.94 -7.43
CA ASN A 97 3.55 0.74 -8.07
C ASN A 97 3.70 0.83 -9.59
N LEU A 98 4.09 -0.29 -10.20
CA LEU A 98 3.88 -0.49 -11.63
C LEU A 98 2.37 -0.70 -11.87
N LEU A 99 1.84 0.02 -12.83
CA LEU A 99 0.43 -0.06 -13.20
C LEU A 99 0.31 -0.18 -14.73
N SER A 100 -0.83 -0.59 -15.23
CA SER A 100 -1.12 -0.58 -16.66
C SER A 100 -2.24 0.38 -17.00
N MET A 101 -2.05 1.07 -18.11
CA MET A 101 -2.96 2.04 -18.70
C MET A 101 -3.50 1.52 -20.02
N GLU A 102 -4.57 2.12 -20.53
CA GLU A 102 -5.07 1.83 -21.86
C GLU A 102 -4.00 2.14 -22.91
N ASP A 103 -3.83 1.20 -23.85
CA ASP A 103 -2.96 1.36 -25.01
C ASP A 103 -3.69 2.18 -26.07
N ARG A 104 -3.70 3.49 -25.90
CA ARG A 104 -4.25 4.46 -26.86
C ARG A 104 -3.40 5.71 -26.90
N GLU A 105 -3.44 6.43 -28.01
CA GLU A 105 -2.84 7.74 -28.11
C GLU A 105 -3.56 8.75 -27.20
N GLY A 106 -2.85 9.75 -26.71
CA GLY A 106 -3.36 10.81 -25.86
C GLY A 106 -2.49 11.09 -24.65
N GLU A 107 -2.80 12.15 -23.94
CA GLU A 107 -2.12 12.52 -22.70
C GLU A 107 -2.43 11.51 -21.58
N LEU A 108 -1.58 11.48 -20.56
CA LEU A 108 -1.67 10.50 -19.49
C LEU A 108 -3.02 10.55 -18.74
N ASP A 109 -3.53 11.75 -18.51
CA ASP A 109 -4.81 12.02 -17.84
C ASP A 109 -6.05 11.66 -18.67
N GLU A 110 -5.87 11.45 -19.99
CA GLU A 110 -6.92 10.99 -20.88
C GLU A 110 -7.01 9.47 -20.95
N LYS A 111 -5.95 8.75 -20.55
CA LYS A 111 -5.88 7.29 -20.60
C LYS A 111 -6.62 6.67 -19.43
N GLY A 112 -7.37 5.61 -19.72
CA GLY A 112 -8.04 4.81 -18.71
C GLY A 112 -7.04 3.95 -17.92
N PHE A 113 -7.33 3.80 -16.66
CA PHE A 113 -6.59 2.92 -15.76
C PHE A 113 -7.06 1.47 -15.96
N VAL A 114 -6.17 0.56 -16.31
CA VAL A 114 -6.49 -0.84 -16.60
C VAL A 114 -6.22 -1.73 -15.41
N SER A 115 -5.06 -1.59 -14.77
CA SER A 115 -4.68 -2.42 -13.63
C SER A 115 -3.72 -1.69 -12.70
N PHE A 116 -4.03 -1.70 -11.40
CA PHE A 116 -3.21 -1.08 -10.34
C PHE A 116 -1.92 -1.85 -10.02
N ASN A 117 -1.79 -3.06 -10.55
CA ASN A 117 -0.65 -3.94 -10.33
C ASN A 117 -0.05 -4.46 -11.65
N ALA A 118 -0.31 -3.76 -12.76
CA ALA A 118 0.15 -4.14 -14.10
C ALA A 118 -0.14 -5.61 -14.45
N GLY A 119 -1.38 -6.09 -14.13
CA GLY A 119 -1.76 -7.49 -14.35
C GLY A 119 -1.03 -8.47 -13.42
N SER A 120 -0.60 -8.01 -12.25
CA SER A 120 0.23 -8.77 -11.31
C SER A 120 1.62 -9.09 -11.86
N ILE A 121 2.22 -8.10 -12.55
CA ILE A 121 3.60 -8.24 -13.06
C ILE A 121 4.56 -8.68 -11.95
N GLU A 122 5.40 -9.66 -12.25
CA GLU A 122 6.37 -10.21 -11.31
C GLU A 122 7.63 -10.74 -12.00
N GLY A 123 8.63 -11.10 -11.21
CA GLY A 123 9.88 -11.68 -11.70
C GLY A 123 10.71 -10.71 -12.54
N GLN A 124 11.29 -11.22 -13.62
CA GLN A 124 12.20 -10.46 -14.46
C GLN A 124 11.50 -9.32 -15.20
N ASP A 125 10.24 -9.49 -15.59
CA ASP A 125 9.48 -8.45 -16.29
C ASP A 125 9.30 -7.19 -15.43
N ALA A 126 9.06 -7.36 -14.12
CA ALA A 126 8.98 -6.23 -13.19
C ALA A 126 10.34 -5.53 -13.03
N LEU A 127 11.42 -6.31 -12.93
CA LEU A 127 12.78 -5.77 -12.84
C LEU A 127 13.18 -5.00 -14.09
N ASP A 128 12.87 -5.55 -15.28
CA ASP A 128 13.20 -4.93 -16.57
C ASP A 128 12.43 -3.62 -16.78
N ALA A 129 11.14 -3.59 -16.40
CA ALA A 129 10.34 -2.37 -16.48
C ALA A 129 10.94 -1.23 -15.65
N VAL A 130 11.37 -1.52 -14.43
CA VAL A 130 12.01 -0.49 -13.58
C VAL A 130 13.40 -0.13 -14.07
N ALA A 131 14.16 -1.11 -14.55
CA ALA A 131 15.48 -0.86 -15.13
C ALA A 131 15.38 0.08 -16.36
N GLN A 132 14.35 -0.10 -17.19
CA GLN A 132 14.06 0.77 -18.33
C GLN A 132 13.73 2.21 -17.88
N LEU A 133 12.86 2.34 -16.86
CA LEU A 133 12.49 3.63 -16.29
C LEU A 133 13.72 4.37 -15.73
N THR A 134 14.52 3.68 -14.92
CA THR A 134 15.67 4.30 -14.25
C THR A 134 16.86 4.53 -15.16
N ALA A 135 16.92 3.87 -16.32
CA ALA A 135 17.91 4.12 -17.38
C ALA A 135 17.58 5.34 -18.24
N ASP A 136 16.36 5.86 -18.16
CA ASP A 136 16.00 7.10 -18.85
C ASP A 136 16.83 8.27 -18.30
N PRO A 137 17.53 9.06 -19.16
CA PRO A 137 18.41 10.12 -18.68
C PRO A 137 17.70 11.23 -17.90
N GLU A 138 16.45 11.55 -18.24
CA GLU A 138 15.67 12.58 -17.55
C GLU A 138 15.26 12.09 -16.15
N VAL A 139 14.77 10.85 -16.06
CA VAL A 139 14.43 10.22 -14.79
C VAL A 139 15.66 10.08 -13.90
N ALA A 140 16.77 9.58 -14.44
CA ALA A 140 18.01 9.42 -13.68
C ALA A 140 18.55 10.77 -13.16
N ALA A 141 18.50 11.82 -13.99
CA ALA A 141 18.90 13.17 -13.58
C ALA A 141 17.99 13.73 -12.49
N TYR A 142 16.69 13.51 -12.61
CA TYR A 142 15.70 13.97 -11.63
C TYR A 142 15.87 13.30 -10.27
N LEU A 143 15.99 11.98 -10.25
CA LEU A 143 16.23 11.21 -9.02
C LEU A 143 17.50 11.73 -8.32
N LYS A 144 18.58 11.88 -9.07
CA LYS A 144 19.85 12.38 -8.54
C LYS A 144 19.76 13.81 -8.02
N ALA A 145 19.06 14.70 -8.72
CA ALA A 145 18.93 16.12 -8.34
C ALA A 145 18.13 16.30 -7.04
N ASN A 146 17.22 15.38 -6.75
CA ASN A 146 16.36 15.43 -5.57
C ASN A 146 16.78 14.44 -4.46
N ASP A 147 17.96 13.85 -4.55
CA ASP A 147 18.46 12.84 -3.59
C ASP A 147 17.47 11.68 -3.41
N MET A 148 16.95 11.18 -4.52
CA MET A 148 15.98 10.11 -4.56
C MET A 148 16.54 8.85 -5.22
N GLU A 149 16.05 7.68 -4.82
CA GLU A 149 16.32 6.42 -5.50
C GLU A 149 15.09 5.52 -5.54
N ILE A 150 15.03 4.63 -6.53
CA ILE A 150 14.03 3.57 -6.60
C ILE A 150 14.67 2.26 -6.18
N ARG A 151 14.14 1.67 -5.10
CA ARG A 151 14.46 0.31 -4.68
C ARG A 151 13.53 -0.66 -5.38
N THR A 152 14.13 -1.50 -6.22
CA THR A 152 13.43 -2.43 -7.09
C THR A 152 13.13 -3.73 -6.36
N THR A 153 11.94 -4.26 -6.55
CA THR A 153 11.55 -5.61 -6.14
C THR A 153 11.03 -6.40 -7.35
N PRO A 154 11.05 -7.73 -7.30
CA PRO A 154 10.53 -8.56 -8.39
C PRO A 154 9.01 -8.65 -8.39
N THR A 155 8.32 -7.56 -8.06
CA THR A 155 6.85 -7.46 -8.06
C THR A 155 6.41 -6.12 -8.64
N PHE A 156 5.12 -5.89 -8.75
CA PHE A 156 4.59 -4.59 -9.16
C PHE A 156 4.86 -3.46 -8.16
N ARG A 157 5.27 -3.78 -6.92
CA ARG A 157 5.53 -2.82 -5.85
C ARG A 157 7.00 -2.47 -5.79
N GLN A 158 7.30 -1.22 -6.07
CA GLN A 158 8.62 -0.61 -5.92
C GLN A 158 8.59 0.39 -4.76
N TYR A 159 9.76 0.88 -4.36
CA TYR A 159 9.85 1.87 -3.30
C TYR A 159 10.69 3.05 -3.77
N LEU A 160 10.10 4.24 -3.74
CA LEU A 160 10.83 5.49 -3.91
C LEU A 160 11.34 5.93 -2.54
N ILE A 161 12.65 6.07 -2.40
CA ILE A 161 13.30 6.58 -1.20
C ILE A 161 13.78 7.98 -1.51
N HIS A 162 13.39 8.94 -0.69
CA HIS A 162 13.90 10.30 -0.71
C HIS A 162 14.77 10.49 0.53
N HIS A 163 16.08 10.53 0.33
CA HIS A 163 17.06 10.66 1.41
C HIS A 163 16.91 12.02 2.10
N HIS A 164 16.84 11.99 3.42
CA HIS A 164 16.59 13.19 4.24
C HIS A 164 15.38 14.00 3.85
N GLY A 165 14.40 13.39 3.16
CA GLY A 165 13.21 14.05 2.67
C GLY A 165 12.27 14.48 3.81
N ASP A 166 11.91 15.76 3.84
CA ASP A 166 10.93 16.29 4.81
C ASP A 166 9.57 16.49 4.13
N PHE A 167 8.67 15.53 4.30
CA PHE A 167 7.29 15.64 3.84
C PHE A 167 6.29 16.03 4.95
N LYS A 168 6.77 16.41 6.13
CA LYS A 168 5.91 16.81 7.24
C LYS A 168 5.07 18.03 6.86
N GLY A 169 3.76 17.88 6.96
CA GLY A 169 2.80 18.92 6.56
C GLY A 169 2.39 18.88 5.10
N LEU A 170 2.90 17.92 4.32
CA LEU A 170 2.34 17.61 3.00
C LEU A 170 1.20 16.61 3.13
N TYR A 171 0.17 16.81 2.33
CA TYR A 171 -0.93 15.88 2.16
C TYR A 171 -0.85 15.25 0.77
N PHE A 172 -0.80 13.92 0.75
CA PHE A 172 -0.88 13.11 -0.46
C PHE A 172 -2.26 12.50 -0.54
N GLU A 173 -2.98 12.74 -1.63
CA GLU A 173 -4.27 12.09 -1.83
C GLU A 173 -4.05 10.56 -1.95
N PRO A 174 -4.94 9.74 -1.35
CA PRO A 174 -4.86 8.30 -1.52
C PRO A 174 -4.97 7.94 -3.00
N ASN A 175 -4.12 7.02 -3.43
CA ASN A 175 -4.20 6.48 -4.79
C ASN A 175 -5.48 5.65 -4.94
N TRP A 176 -6.12 5.74 -6.09
CA TRP A 176 -7.31 4.97 -6.43
C TRP A 176 -6.94 3.52 -6.77
N GLU A 177 -6.99 2.65 -5.80
CA GLU A 177 -6.87 1.23 -6.06
C GLU A 177 -8.24 0.70 -6.56
N GLY A 178 -8.30 0.33 -7.84
CA GLY A 178 -9.36 -0.53 -8.36
C GLY A 178 -10.57 0.11 -9.02
N THR A 179 -10.57 1.42 -9.31
CA THR A 179 -11.69 2.04 -10.05
C THR A 179 -11.30 2.27 -11.50
N PRO A 180 -12.01 1.67 -12.49
CA PRO A 180 -11.82 2.02 -13.89
C PRO A 180 -12.16 3.50 -14.12
N GLY A 181 -11.29 4.21 -14.78
CA GLY A 181 -11.52 5.62 -15.10
C GLY A 181 -10.25 6.33 -15.56
N PRO A 182 -10.34 7.62 -15.94
CA PRO A 182 -9.18 8.40 -16.32
C PRO A 182 -8.16 8.47 -15.20
N CYS A 183 -6.89 8.34 -15.53
CA CYS A 183 -5.81 8.53 -14.60
C CYS A 183 -5.74 10.01 -14.22
N LYS A 184 -5.92 10.31 -12.93
CA LYS A 184 -5.74 11.67 -12.44
C LYS A 184 -4.34 11.83 -11.90
N GLN A 185 -3.62 12.81 -12.40
CA GLN A 185 -2.43 13.28 -11.70
C GLN A 185 -2.86 13.96 -10.40
N VAL A 186 -2.27 13.53 -9.30
CA VAL A 186 -2.52 14.08 -7.98
C VAL A 186 -1.20 14.58 -7.42
N PHE A 187 -1.17 15.86 -7.11
CA PHE A 187 0.03 16.50 -6.56
C PHE A 187 -0.10 16.69 -5.05
N PRO A 188 0.99 16.60 -4.30
CA PRO A 188 0.96 16.86 -2.87
C PRO A 188 0.57 18.32 -2.60
N ARG A 189 -0.24 18.52 -1.55
CA ARG A 189 -0.69 19.83 -1.09
C ARG A 189 0.02 20.18 0.21
N GLY A 190 0.27 21.46 0.44
CA GLY A 190 0.91 21.98 1.65
C GLY A 190 2.01 22.96 1.32
N ASP A 191 3.16 22.81 1.95
CA ASP A 191 4.34 23.65 1.72
C ASP A 191 4.88 23.42 0.31
N GLU A 192 4.86 24.44 -0.53
CA GLU A 192 5.27 24.37 -1.95
C GLU A 192 6.73 23.96 -2.12
N ALA A 193 7.63 24.42 -1.25
CA ALA A 193 9.05 24.08 -1.33
C ALA A 193 9.29 22.60 -1.02
N LYS A 194 8.55 22.04 -0.06
CA LYS A 194 8.59 20.62 0.27
C LYS A 194 7.88 19.76 -0.77
N ALA A 195 6.85 20.29 -1.42
CA ALA A 195 6.10 19.58 -2.46
C ALA A 195 6.86 19.50 -3.79
N ALA A 196 7.70 20.48 -4.10
CA ALA A 196 8.40 20.60 -5.37
C ALA A 196 9.12 19.31 -5.83
N PRO A 197 9.84 18.56 -4.98
CA PRO A 197 10.49 17.30 -5.35
C PRO A 197 9.53 16.18 -5.77
N TYR A 198 8.24 16.32 -5.55
CA TYR A 198 7.23 15.29 -5.86
C TYR A 198 6.29 15.68 -7.01
N ILE A 199 6.38 16.94 -7.49
CA ILE A 199 5.53 17.44 -8.57
C ILE A 199 6.11 17.11 -9.95
N GLY A 200 7.42 17.07 -10.07
CA GLY A 200 8.12 16.81 -11.32
C GLY A 200 8.45 15.35 -11.57
N PHE A 201 8.10 14.47 -10.68
CA PHE A 201 8.29 13.03 -10.78
C PHE A 201 7.00 12.37 -11.29
#